data_cf93dbd6d0dab864ceb4046e705329bc
#
_entry.id   cf93dbd6d0dab864ceb4046e705329bc
#
_cell.length_a   1.000
_cell.length_b   1.000
_cell.length_c   1.000
_cell.angle_alpha   90.00
_cell.angle_beta   90.00
_cell.angle_gamma   90.00
#
_symmetry.space_group_name_H-M   'P 1'
#
loop_
_entity.id
_entity.type
_entity.pdbx_description
1 polymer ?
#
loop_
_entity_poly.entity_id
_entity_poly.type
_entity_poly.pdbx_seq_one_letter_code
_entity_poly.pdbx_strand_id
1 'polypeptide(L)'
;MGEKGFKPDRFTYATIINALCKVGETDLAINLLRKMEDANFVLNAASYNTIICILCKDGLLTDALKLFSTMTSKGIQPNHFTYNPLIQGLCNFGHWKEAAKLVAEMEERNIIPDVHSFNILVDALLKEGKMTEAKEALHMMTEKGIEPDIFTHNSLIDCYCQRNKMNEAVKTFNMMVRRGCSPDIVSYNTLINGYCKSKRIDEAINLFHEMLDKRMIPNAVTYKTLIGGFCRVGRPVAALELLHEMQASGEHPILQTYAILLDGLFKNGYFVEAMALFQEMVDKKLEIDIVIYTILIDAMCAAGKLVTAKELFCSLSTKGLQPNACTYTIMFKGLCKEGLTNEACELLEKMNGNGCLPDSVSYNTIIQGLLQHDETSRAVEYIEIMVDKGFSANETTATMVIELLCANKVDKTIREWFEKLL
;
A
#
# COMPACT_ATOMS: atom_id res chain seq x y z
N MET A 1 -7.58 42.25 -12.62
CA MET A 1 -6.50 43.18 -12.18
C MET A 1 -6.13 44.16 -13.29
N GLY A 2 -5.96 43.73 -14.54
CA GLY A 2 -5.61 44.63 -15.68
C GLY A 2 -6.64 45.72 -15.94
N GLU A 3 -7.92 45.44 -15.81
CA GLU A 3 -9.03 46.40 -16.01
C GLU A 3 -9.07 47.54 -14.97
N LYS A 4 -8.40 47.39 -13.83
CA LYS A 4 -8.31 48.42 -12.75
C LYS A 4 -6.96 49.17 -12.75
N GLY A 5 -6.14 49.05 -13.80
CA GLY A 5 -4.88 49.80 -13.93
C GLY A 5 -3.72 49.31 -13.05
N PHE A 6 -3.87 48.22 -12.31
CA PHE A 6 -2.80 47.63 -11.51
C PHE A 6 -1.95 46.71 -12.38
N LYS A 7 -0.69 47.04 -12.58
CA LYS A 7 0.30 46.14 -13.20
C LYS A 7 0.71 45.08 -12.17
N PRO A 8 0.44 43.78 -12.41
CA PRO A 8 0.93 42.72 -11.52
C PRO A 8 2.44 42.77 -11.43
N ASP A 9 2.95 42.64 -10.22
CA ASP A 9 4.39 42.52 -9.98
C ASP A 9 4.83 41.03 -9.94
N ARG A 10 6.12 40.81 -9.78
CA ARG A 10 6.74 39.47 -9.70
C ARG A 10 6.12 38.62 -8.59
N PHE A 11 5.79 39.19 -7.43
CA PHE A 11 5.20 38.51 -6.29
C PHE A 11 3.74 38.08 -6.56
N THR A 12 3.00 38.95 -7.24
CA THR A 12 1.63 38.67 -7.67
C THR A 12 1.58 37.46 -8.59
N TYR A 13 2.46 37.39 -9.61
CA TYR A 13 2.55 36.25 -10.52
C TYR A 13 2.98 34.97 -9.79
N ALA A 14 4.02 35.02 -8.95
CA ALA A 14 4.47 33.86 -8.18
C ALA A 14 3.36 33.30 -7.27
N THR A 15 2.58 34.17 -6.63
CA THR A 15 1.45 33.79 -5.79
C THR A 15 0.35 33.11 -6.61
N ILE A 16 0.02 33.65 -7.79
CA ILE A 16 -0.99 33.06 -8.68
C ILE A 16 -0.51 31.72 -9.24
N ILE A 17 0.74 31.60 -9.67
CA ILE A 17 1.33 30.34 -10.11
C ILE A 17 1.22 29.29 -8.99
N ASN A 18 1.62 29.62 -7.76
CA ASN A 18 1.54 28.71 -6.64
C ASN A 18 0.08 28.30 -6.32
N ALA A 19 -0.86 29.24 -6.43
CA ALA A 19 -2.28 28.95 -6.24
C ALA A 19 -2.84 28.04 -7.33
N LEU A 20 -2.57 28.32 -8.61
CA LEU A 20 -2.97 27.48 -9.74
C LEU A 20 -2.42 26.06 -9.61
N CYS A 21 -1.17 25.96 -9.24
CA CYS A 21 -0.51 24.71 -8.99
C CYS A 21 -1.15 23.90 -7.83
N LYS A 22 -1.58 24.54 -6.74
CA LYS A 22 -2.29 23.87 -5.62
C LYS A 22 -3.68 23.36 -6.00
N VAL A 23 -4.31 23.96 -6.99
CA VAL A 23 -5.65 23.56 -7.48
C VAL A 23 -5.55 22.51 -8.60
N GLY A 24 -4.31 22.17 -9.08
CA GLY A 24 -4.11 21.21 -10.17
C GLY A 24 -4.18 21.81 -11.57
N GLU A 25 -4.30 23.15 -11.69
CA GLU A 25 -4.36 23.85 -12.98
C GLU A 25 -2.94 24.13 -13.53
N THR A 26 -2.19 23.07 -13.76
CA THR A 26 -0.76 23.12 -14.09
C THR A 26 -0.51 23.75 -15.45
N ASP A 27 -1.37 23.52 -16.45
CA ASP A 27 -1.28 24.14 -17.78
C ASP A 27 -1.45 25.66 -17.72
N LEU A 28 -2.37 26.15 -16.89
CA LEU A 28 -2.55 27.59 -16.68
C LEU A 28 -1.33 28.21 -15.99
N ALA A 29 -0.72 27.49 -15.06
CA ALA A 29 0.50 27.93 -14.39
C ALA A 29 1.67 28.06 -15.36
N ILE A 30 1.86 27.09 -16.29
CA ILE A 30 2.89 27.14 -17.35
C ILE A 30 2.61 28.30 -18.33
N ASN A 31 1.36 28.47 -18.75
CA ASN A 31 0.99 29.57 -19.62
C ASN A 31 1.22 30.94 -18.97
N LEU A 32 0.99 31.03 -17.67
CA LEU A 32 1.25 32.27 -16.92
C LEU A 32 2.76 32.54 -16.81
N LEU A 33 3.59 31.50 -16.62
CA LEU A 33 5.05 31.63 -16.63
C LEU A 33 5.52 32.15 -17.98
N ARG A 34 5.02 31.63 -19.10
CA ARG A 34 5.35 32.13 -20.47
C ARG A 34 4.94 33.58 -20.65
N LYS A 35 3.75 33.98 -20.17
CA LYS A 35 3.32 35.39 -20.23
C LYS A 35 4.22 36.34 -19.42
N MET A 36 4.74 35.86 -18.27
CA MET A 36 5.76 36.63 -17.54
C MET A 36 7.04 36.81 -18.34
N GLU A 37 7.46 35.75 -19.04
CA GLU A 37 8.63 35.83 -19.94
C GLU A 37 8.43 36.83 -21.08
N ASP A 38 7.29 36.76 -21.77
CA ASP A 38 6.92 37.67 -22.85
C ASP A 38 6.83 39.13 -22.39
N ALA A 39 6.45 39.34 -21.12
CA ALA A 39 6.40 40.66 -20.49
C ALA A 39 7.78 41.14 -19.95
N ASN A 40 8.88 40.47 -20.30
CA ASN A 40 10.24 40.74 -19.85
C ASN A 40 10.43 40.77 -18.32
N PHE A 41 9.64 40.03 -17.56
CA PHE A 41 9.94 39.83 -16.16
C PHE A 41 11.16 38.92 -15.98
N VAL A 42 12.10 39.36 -15.15
CA VAL A 42 13.24 38.53 -14.76
C VAL A 42 12.75 37.39 -13.87
N LEU A 43 12.61 36.20 -14.47
CA LEU A 43 12.27 34.98 -13.73
C LEU A 43 13.47 34.50 -12.92
N ASN A 44 13.21 33.99 -11.74
CA ASN A 44 14.23 33.41 -10.87
C ASN A 44 14.01 31.89 -10.72
N ALA A 45 14.96 31.20 -10.10
CA ALA A 45 14.89 29.77 -9.85
C ALA A 45 13.62 29.36 -9.08
N ALA A 46 13.12 30.19 -8.16
CA ALA A 46 11.93 29.87 -7.37
C ALA A 46 10.66 29.71 -8.24
N SER A 47 10.50 30.55 -9.28
CA SER A 47 9.35 30.45 -10.19
C SER A 47 9.35 29.13 -10.98
N TYR A 48 10.51 28.71 -11.47
CA TYR A 48 10.66 27.43 -12.15
C TYR A 48 10.50 26.24 -11.18
N ASN A 49 11.12 26.30 -10.00
CA ASN A 49 11.09 25.22 -9.02
C ASN A 49 9.66 24.86 -8.57
N THR A 50 8.80 25.87 -8.40
CA THR A 50 7.39 25.64 -8.04
C THR A 50 6.68 24.79 -9.08
N ILE A 51 6.84 25.14 -10.37
CA ILE A 51 6.16 24.42 -11.46
C ILE A 51 6.80 23.04 -11.67
N ILE A 52 8.13 22.94 -11.66
CA ILE A 52 8.86 21.67 -11.78
C ILE A 52 8.40 20.70 -10.67
N CYS A 53 8.31 21.17 -9.42
CA CYS A 53 7.88 20.35 -8.29
C CYS A 53 6.49 19.75 -8.50
N ILE A 54 5.57 20.54 -9.07
CA ILE A 54 4.19 20.09 -9.27
C ILE A 54 4.09 19.16 -10.46
N LEU A 55 4.73 19.51 -11.58
CA LEU A 55 4.82 18.61 -12.75
C LEU A 55 5.35 17.22 -12.33
N CYS A 56 6.36 17.18 -11.46
CA CYS A 56 6.87 15.91 -10.93
C CYS A 56 5.84 15.17 -10.04
N LYS A 57 5.08 15.89 -9.23
CA LYS A 57 4.01 15.30 -8.38
C LYS A 57 2.85 14.75 -9.21
N ASP A 58 2.46 15.47 -10.26
CA ASP A 58 1.37 15.10 -11.18
C ASP A 58 1.80 14.02 -12.20
N GLY A 59 3.07 13.58 -12.17
CA GLY A 59 3.59 12.56 -13.07
C GLY A 59 3.97 13.04 -14.46
N LEU A 60 3.95 14.35 -14.70
CA LEU A 60 4.28 14.99 -15.98
C LEU A 60 5.80 15.20 -16.12
N LEU A 61 6.58 14.13 -15.96
CA LEU A 61 8.05 14.17 -15.93
C LEU A 61 8.68 14.77 -17.18
N THR A 62 8.13 14.43 -18.35
CA THR A 62 8.64 14.94 -19.64
C THR A 62 8.59 16.47 -19.68
N ASP A 63 7.51 17.06 -19.18
CA ASP A 63 7.34 18.51 -19.18
C ASP A 63 8.15 19.17 -18.06
N ALA A 64 8.33 18.50 -16.93
CA ALA A 64 9.24 18.93 -15.88
C ALA A 64 10.69 19.01 -16.37
N LEU A 65 11.17 17.99 -17.10
CA LEU A 65 12.53 17.96 -17.69
C LEU A 65 12.69 19.01 -18.81
N LYS A 66 11.67 19.23 -19.64
CA LYS A 66 11.68 20.32 -20.64
C LYS A 66 11.78 21.69 -19.96
N LEU A 67 11.03 21.90 -18.88
CA LEU A 67 11.06 23.15 -18.13
C LEU A 67 12.42 23.36 -17.46
N PHE A 68 13.03 22.30 -16.91
CA PHE A 68 14.40 22.31 -16.37
C PHE A 68 15.42 22.68 -17.46
N SER A 69 15.33 22.06 -18.65
CA SER A 69 16.17 22.40 -19.80
C SER A 69 16.01 23.87 -20.23
N THR A 70 14.77 24.39 -20.23
CA THR A 70 14.49 25.80 -20.55
C THR A 70 15.11 26.73 -19.51
N MET A 71 14.99 26.40 -18.22
CA MET A 71 15.60 27.16 -17.11
C MET A 71 17.12 27.26 -17.29
N THR A 72 17.79 26.14 -17.58
CA THR A 72 19.25 26.10 -17.73
C THR A 72 19.71 26.80 -18.99
N SER A 73 19.01 26.68 -20.13
CA SER A 73 19.31 27.37 -21.36
C SER A 73 19.23 28.90 -21.27
N LYS A 74 18.38 29.39 -20.34
CA LYS A 74 18.26 30.83 -20.03
C LYS A 74 19.30 31.33 -19.02
N GLY A 75 20.24 30.49 -18.61
CA GLY A 75 21.27 30.83 -17.64
C GLY A 75 20.79 30.93 -16.20
N ILE A 76 19.55 30.51 -15.89
CA ILE A 76 19.04 30.47 -14.54
C ILE A 76 19.62 29.24 -13.84
N GLN A 77 20.42 29.48 -12.82
CA GLN A 77 21.13 28.39 -12.10
C GLN A 77 20.15 27.52 -11.30
N PRO A 78 20.13 26.19 -11.55
CA PRO A 78 19.40 25.25 -10.70
C PRO A 78 20.00 25.17 -9.31
N ASN A 79 19.20 24.68 -8.36
CA ASN A 79 19.63 24.43 -6.99
C ASN A 79 18.97 23.15 -6.43
N HIS A 80 19.16 22.80 -5.16
CA HIS A 80 18.56 21.62 -4.52
C HIS A 80 17.03 21.56 -4.69
N PHE A 81 16.35 22.72 -4.63
CA PHE A 81 14.90 22.80 -4.84
C PHE A 81 14.48 22.53 -6.28
N THR A 82 15.42 22.59 -7.24
CA THR A 82 15.20 22.18 -8.63
C THR A 82 15.44 20.69 -8.81
N TYR A 83 16.58 20.18 -8.31
CA TYR A 83 17.00 18.81 -8.54
C TYR A 83 16.20 17.79 -7.70
N ASN A 84 15.97 18.04 -6.40
CA ASN A 84 15.31 17.08 -5.53
C ASN A 84 13.89 16.66 -6.00
N PRO A 85 13.00 17.58 -6.45
CA PRO A 85 11.73 17.18 -7.05
C PRO A 85 11.88 16.36 -8.34
N LEU A 86 12.87 16.68 -9.20
CA LEU A 86 13.14 15.92 -10.43
C LEU A 86 13.64 14.51 -10.10
N ILE A 87 14.60 14.40 -9.19
CA ILE A 87 15.12 13.10 -8.70
C ILE A 87 13.97 12.29 -8.10
N GLN A 88 13.16 12.88 -7.23
CA GLN A 88 12.00 12.22 -6.62
C GLN A 88 10.97 11.77 -7.67
N GLY A 89 10.64 12.63 -8.62
CA GLY A 89 9.72 12.31 -9.71
C GLY A 89 10.22 11.14 -10.54
N LEU A 90 11.48 11.18 -10.99
CA LEU A 90 12.09 10.09 -11.75
C LEU A 90 12.09 8.78 -10.95
N CYS A 91 12.43 8.82 -9.67
CA CYS A 91 12.43 7.67 -8.79
C CYS A 91 11.02 7.07 -8.61
N ASN A 92 9.99 7.90 -8.43
CA ASN A 92 8.61 7.45 -8.26
C ASN A 92 8.06 6.69 -9.48
N PHE A 93 8.61 6.95 -10.67
CA PHE A 93 8.24 6.29 -11.93
C PHE A 93 9.26 5.24 -12.40
N GLY A 94 10.18 4.79 -11.52
CA GLY A 94 11.13 3.73 -11.80
C GLY A 94 12.34 4.14 -12.67
N HIS A 95 12.50 5.44 -12.97
CA HIS A 95 13.60 6.00 -13.78
C HIS A 95 14.86 6.29 -12.93
N TRP A 96 15.25 5.36 -12.07
CA TRP A 96 16.34 5.57 -11.11
C TRP A 96 17.71 5.84 -11.77
N LYS A 97 17.95 5.33 -13.00
CA LYS A 97 19.19 5.60 -13.74
C LYS A 97 19.30 7.07 -14.15
N GLU A 98 18.20 7.66 -14.59
CA GLU A 98 18.11 9.07 -14.90
C GLU A 98 18.23 9.93 -13.65
N ALA A 99 17.63 9.48 -12.53
CA ALA A 99 17.77 10.13 -11.25
C ALA A 99 19.23 10.16 -10.75
N ALA A 100 19.95 9.05 -10.89
CA ALA A 100 21.38 8.97 -10.56
C ALA A 100 22.24 9.91 -11.44
N LYS A 101 21.89 10.05 -12.72
CA LYS A 101 22.56 11.03 -13.63
C LYS A 101 22.32 12.46 -13.18
N LEU A 102 21.12 12.80 -12.69
CA LEU A 102 20.87 14.15 -12.17
C LEU A 102 21.66 14.43 -10.90
N VAL A 103 21.88 13.43 -10.03
CA VAL A 103 22.76 13.58 -8.86
C VAL A 103 24.21 13.85 -9.29
N ALA A 104 24.70 13.15 -10.33
CA ALA A 104 26.03 13.41 -10.89
C ALA A 104 26.12 14.80 -11.56
N GLU A 105 25.07 15.23 -12.30
CA GLU A 105 25.00 16.56 -12.93
C GLU A 105 25.03 17.69 -11.89
N MET A 106 24.41 17.50 -10.69
CA MET A 106 24.52 18.48 -9.61
C MET A 106 25.99 18.80 -9.29
N GLU A 107 26.83 17.75 -9.23
CA GLU A 107 28.27 17.91 -8.91
C GLU A 107 29.06 18.62 -10.03
N GLU A 108 28.81 18.24 -11.27
CA GLU A 108 29.41 18.90 -12.44
C GLU A 108 29.10 20.41 -12.47
N ARG A 109 27.97 20.79 -11.89
CA ARG A 109 27.55 22.19 -11.76
C ARG A 109 27.98 22.84 -10.43
N ASN A 110 28.84 22.19 -9.65
CA ASN A 110 29.29 22.63 -8.32
C ASN A 110 28.14 22.77 -7.31
N ILE A 111 27.05 22.00 -7.45
CA ILE A 111 25.97 21.89 -6.47
C ILE A 111 26.21 20.58 -5.71
N ILE A 112 26.64 20.68 -4.47
CA ILE A 112 26.94 19.50 -3.64
C ILE A 112 25.60 18.83 -3.28
N PRO A 113 25.30 17.57 -3.71
CA PRO A 113 24.09 16.87 -3.26
C PRO A 113 24.02 16.83 -1.73
N ASP A 114 22.85 17.03 -1.18
CA ASP A 114 22.63 16.97 0.28
C ASP A 114 22.15 15.58 0.73
N VAL A 115 22.01 15.38 2.03
CA VAL A 115 21.48 14.13 2.62
C VAL A 115 20.12 13.78 2.00
N HIS A 116 19.28 14.78 1.72
CA HIS A 116 17.96 14.58 1.16
C HIS A 116 18.01 14.04 -0.28
N SER A 117 18.90 14.57 -1.12
CA SER A 117 19.13 14.08 -2.50
C SER A 117 19.52 12.60 -2.51
N PHE A 118 20.45 12.19 -1.65
CA PHE A 118 20.86 10.80 -1.50
C PHE A 118 19.76 9.91 -0.91
N ASN A 119 19.02 10.39 0.08
CA ASN A 119 17.92 9.65 0.68
C ASN A 119 16.84 9.29 -0.35
N ILE A 120 16.46 10.22 -1.22
CA ILE A 120 15.51 9.99 -2.30
C ILE A 120 16.01 8.85 -3.22
N LEU A 121 17.28 8.92 -3.64
CA LEU A 121 17.86 7.93 -4.53
C LEU A 121 17.97 6.56 -3.86
N VAL A 122 18.48 6.51 -2.62
CA VAL A 122 18.65 5.28 -1.85
C VAL A 122 17.30 4.60 -1.60
N ASP A 123 16.30 5.35 -1.14
CA ASP A 123 14.95 4.83 -0.87
C ASP A 123 14.31 4.23 -2.15
N ALA A 124 14.43 4.94 -3.27
CA ALA A 124 13.93 4.46 -4.56
C ALA A 124 14.64 3.16 -5.01
N LEU A 125 15.96 3.10 -4.92
CA LEU A 125 16.74 1.90 -5.26
C LEU A 125 16.36 0.72 -4.37
N LEU A 126 16.13 0.96 -3.08
CA LEU A 126 15.72 -0.08 -2.12
C LEU A 126 14.32 -0.62 -2.45
N LYS A 127 13.36 0.25 -2.81
CA LYS A 127 12.00 -0.12 -3.22
C LYS A 127 11.99 -0.93 -4.51
N GLU A 128 12.82 -0.56 -5.49
CA GLU A 128 13.03 -1.28 -6.75
C GLU A 128 13.82 -2.59 -6.59
N GLY A 129 14.28 -2.87 -5.39
CA GLY A 129 15.04 -4.07 -5.13
C GLY A 129 16.52 -4.01 -5.49
N LYS A 130 17.04 -2.86 -5.86
CA LYS A 130 18.41 -2.60 -6.32
C LYS A 130 19.38 -2.39 -5.15
N MET A 131 19.55 -3.45 -4.33
CA MET A 131 20.35 -3.37 -3.10
C MET A 131 21.83 -3.03 -3.35
N THR A 132 22.41 -3.49 -4.44
CA THR A 132 23.82 -3.25 -4.78
C THR A 132 24.03 -1.78 -5.08
N GLU A 133 23.18 -1.23 -5.94
CA GLU A 133 23.20 0.16 -6.36
C GLU A 133 22.88 1.10 -5.18
N ALA A 134 21.98 0.69 -4.27
CA ALA A 134 21.71 1.46 -3.06
C ALA A 134 22.94 1.52 -2.13
N LYS A 135 23.71 0.44 -2.01
CA LYS A 135 24.97 0.43 -1.26
C LYS A 135 26.05 1.29 -1.91
N GLU A 136 26.12 1.30 -3.24
CA GLU A 136 27.03 2.19 -3.98
C GLU A 136 26.66 3.67 -3.77
N ALA A 137 25.37 4.01 -3.80
CA ALA A 137 24.90 5.36 -3.49
C ALA A 137 25.23 5.78 -2.06
N LEU A 138 25.10 4.88 -1.08
CA LEU A 138 25.52 5.11 0.30
C LEU A 138 27.05 5.27 0.44
N HIS A 139 27.81 4.52 -0.31
CA HIS A 139 29.28 4.66 -0.32
C HIS A 139 29.66 6.04 -0.87
N MET A 140 29.10 6.43 -2.02
CA MET A 140 29.30 7.78 -2.59
C MET A 140 28.92 8.89 -1.62
N MET A 141 27.79 8.72 -0.88
CA MET A 141 27.36 9.65 0.15
C MET A 141 28.41 9.84 1.25
N THR A 142 28.95 8.73 1.77
CA THR A 142 29.98 8.75 2.84
C THR A 142 31.35 9.22 2.35
N GLU A 143 31.77 8.90 1.13
CA GLU A 143 33.00 9.41 0.50
C GLU A 143 33.00 10.94 0.38
N LYS A 144 31.81 11.53 0.20
CA LYS A 144 31.61 12.99 0.17
C LYS A 144 31.53 13.63 1.55
N GLY A 145 31.71 12.87 2.63
CA GLY A 145 31.58 13.36 3.98
C GLY A 145 30.15 13.63 4.41
N ILE A 146 29.16 13.11 3.66
CA ILE A 146 27.74 13.22 4.00
C ILE A 146 27.37 11.98 4.80
N GLU A 147 27.08 12.15 6.09
CA GLU A 147 26.71 11.02 6.95
C GLU A 147 25.25 10.63 6.74
N PRO A 148 24.95 9.29 6.62
CA PRO A 148 23.59 8.79 6.61
C PRO A 148 22.83 9.19 7.86
N ASP A 149 21.63 9.71 7.69
CA ASP A 149 20.74 10.14 8.76
C ASP A 149 19.76 9.01 9.21
N ILE A 150 18.85 9.35 10.09
CA ILE A 150 17.83 8.42 10.61
C ILE A 150 16.98 7.87 9.46
N PHE A 151 16.60 8.71 8.50
CA PHE A 151 15.79 8.29 7.35
C PHE A 151 16.53 7.26 6.49
N THR A 152 17.81 7.52 6.18
CA THR A 152 18.66 6.57 5.42
C THR A 152 18.72 5.20 6.11
N HIS A 153 18.98 5.20 7.44
CA HIS A 153 19.05 3.96 8.20
C HIS A 153 17.70 3.24 8.27
N ASN A 154 16.60 3.96 8.50
CA ASN A 154 15.26 3.37 8.56
C ASN A 154 14.84 2.75 7.21
N SER A 155 15.15 3.37 6.08
CA SER A 155 14.91 2.81 4.74
C SER A 155 15.68 1.51 4.51
N LEU A 156 16.94 1.43 4.95
CA LEU A 156 17.74 0.21 4.89
C LEU A 156 17.19 -0.89 5.79
N ILE A 157 16.85 -0.57 7.04
CA ILE A 157 16.28 -1.51 8.00
C ILE A 157 14.97 -2.08 7.43
N ASP A 158 14.07 -1.24 6.92
CA ASP A 158 12.81 -1.67 6.32
C ASP A 158 13.03 -2.61 5.13
N CYS A 159 13.93 -2.26 4.23
CA CYS A 159 14.28 -3.10 3.08
C CYS A 159 14.82 -4.48 3.50
N TYR A 160 15.67 -4.55 4.53
CA TYR A 160 16.15 -5.81 5.06
C TYR A 160 15.03 -6.63 5.72
N CYS A 161 14.14 -5.96 6.47
CA CYS A 161 12.97 -6.59 7.09
C CYS A 161 12.01 -7.17 6.04
N GLN A 162 11.71 -6.43 4.97
CA GLN A 162 10.84 -6.89 3.89
C GLN A 162 11.41 -8.12 3.16
N ARG A 163 12.73 -8.27 3.10
CA ARG A 163 13.44 -9.40 2.49
C ARG A 163 13.73 -10.53 3.47
N ASN A 164 13.16 -10.48 4.66
CA ASN A 164 13.38 -11.44 5.73
C ASN A 164 14.87 -11.60 6.16
N LYS A 165 15.68 -10.54 5.98
CA LYS A 165 17.09 -10.47 6.37
C LYS A 165 17.25 -9.78 7.72
N MET A 166 16.59 -10.30 8.76
CA MET A 166 16.55 -9.67 10.08
C MET A 166 17.93 -9.43 10.70
N ASN A 167 18.90 -10.33 10.49
CA ASN A 167 20.25 -10.15 11.01
C ASN A 167 20.92 -8.88 10.46
N GLU A 168 20.73 -8.59 9.16
CA GLU A 168 21.27 -7.37 8.53
C GLU A 168 20.51 -6.12 8.98
N ALA A 169 19.19 -6.22 9.20
CA ALA A 169 18.40 -5.14 9.76
C ALA A 169 18.91 -4.73 11.16
N VAL A 170 19.12 -5.70 12.04
CA VAL A 170 19.66 -5.47 13.40
C VAL A 170 21.11 -4.94 13.36
N LYS A 171 21.96 -5.45 12.48
CA LYS A 171 23.31 -4.90 12.29
C LYS A 171 23.27 -3.43 11.89
N THR A 172 22.36 -3.07 10.97
CA THR A 172 22.18 -1.68 10.50
C THR A 172 21.70 -0.79 11.64
N PHE A 173 20.75 -1.25 12.43
CA PHE A 173 20.27 -0.55 13.61
C PHE A 173 21.38 -0.33 14.65
N ASN A 174 22.14 -1.36 14.97
CA ASN A 174 23.26 -1.24 15.90
C ASN A 174 24.39 -0.32 15.37
N MET A 175 24.62 -0.32 14.05
CA MET A 175 25.60 0.58 13.41
C MET A 175 25.13 2.04 13.51
N MET A 176 23.83 2.30 13.27
CA MET A 176 23.20 3.61 13.47
C MET A 176 23.48 4.16 14.89
N VAL A 177 23.22 3.35 15.92
CA VAL A 177 23.49 3.72 17.33
C VAL A 177 24.97 4.02 17.56
N ARG A 178 25.87 3.14 17.05
CA ARG A 178 27.34 3.33 17.23
C ARG A 178 27.87 4.59 16.56
N ARG A 179 27.24 5.04 15.48
CA ARG A 179 27.59 6.28 14.78
C ARG A 179 26.99 7.53 15.40
N GLY A 180 26.30 7.41 16.55
CA GLY A 180 25.69 8.52 17.27
C GLY A 180 24.36 8.99 16.69
N CYS A 181 23.80 8.28 15.70
CA CYS A 181 22.47 8.52 15.19
C CYS A 181 21.47 7.83 16.12
N SER A 182 20.75 8.58 16.96
CA SER A 182 19.81 8.02 17.93
C SER A 182 18.56 7.49 17.23
N PRO A 183 18.20 6.19 17.43
CA PRO A 183 16.96 5.64 16.88
C PRO A 183 15.72 6.38 17.41
N ASP A 184 14.73 6.52 16.56
CA ASP A 184 13.44 7.11 16.88
C ASP A 184 12.33 6.03 16.93
N ILE A 185 11.10 6.45 17.18
CA ILE A 185 9.92 5.60 17.18
C ILE A 185 9.76 4.83 15.85
N VAL A 186 10.12 5.46 14.71
CA VAL A 186 10.04 4.82 13.38
C VAL A 186 11.06 3.69 13.27
N SER A 187 12.28 3.90 13.77
CA SER A 187 13.35 2.88 13.80
C SER A 187 12.91 1.63 14.55
N TYR A 188 12.36 1.80 15.75
CA TYR A 188 11.85 0.70 16.58
C TYR A 188 10.66 0.02 15.91
N ASN A 189 9.66 0.77 15.44
CA ASN A 189 8.48 0.21 14.78
C ASN A 189 8.84 -0.57 13.52
N THR A 190 9.84 -0.14 12.77
CA THR A 190 10.33 -0.86 11.57
C THR A 190 10.91 -2.23 11.94
N LEU A 191 11.76 -2.30 12.96
CA LEU A 191 12.32 -3.56 13.44
C LEU A 191 11.25 -4.46 14.09
N ILE A 192 10.39 -3.92 14.92
CA ILE A 192 9.26 -4.64 15.54
C ILE A 192 8.39 -5.27 14.43
N ASN A 193 8.05 -4.50 13.39
CA ASN A 193 7.29 -5.02 12.23
C ASN A 193 8.05 -6.14 11.50
N GLY A 194 9.35 -5.99 11.31
CA GLY A 194 10.22 -7.02 10.72
C GLY A 194 10.18 -8.33 11.52
N TYR A 195 10.34 -8.25 12.83
CA TYR A 195 10.26 -9.41 13.72
C TYR A 195 8.86 -10.03 13.72
N CYS A 196 7.80 -9.23 13.78
CA CYS A 196 6.42 -9.71 13.72
C CYS A 196 6.10 -10.42 12.39
N LYS A 197 6.60 -9.93 11.25
CA LYS A 197 6.45 -10.58 9.94
C LYS A 197 7.25 -11.89 9.85
N SER A 198 8.42 -11.93 10.47
CA SER A 198 9.28 -13.13 10.55
C SER A 198 8.83 -14.15 11.62
N LYS A 199 7.69 -13.91 12.27
CA LYS A 199 7.12 -14.72 13.39
C LYS A 199 8.04 -14.82 14.62
N ARG A 200 8.95 -13.87 14.80
CA ARG A 200 9.87 -13.77 15.93
C ARG A 200 9.33 -12.79 16.96
N ILE A 201 8.19 -13.16 17.56
CA ILE A 201 7.42 -12.26 18.42
C ILE A 201 8.15 -11.88 19.72
N ASP A 202 8.93 -12.80 20.28
CA ASP A 202 9.61 -12.55 21.55
C ASP A 202 10.70 -11.49 21.41
N GLU A 203 11.40 -11.45 20.27
CA GLU A 203 12.36 -10.38 19.96
C GLU A 203 11.65 -9.04 19.69
N ALA A 204 10.45 -9.08 19.09
CA ALA A 204 9.65 -7.87 18.92
C ALA A 204 9.23 -7.27 20.28
N ILE A 205 8.87 -8.11 21.24
CA ILE A 205 8.52 -7.70 22.62
C ILE A 205 9.74 -7.16 23.34
N ASN A 206 10.91 -7.76 23.21
CA ASN A 206 12.14 -7.27 23.80
C ASN A 206 12.49 -5.85 23.30
N LEU A 207 12.29 -5.58 22.00
CA LEU A 207 12.46 -4.23 21.45
C LEU A 207 11.40 -3.25 21.97
N PHE A 208 10.18 -3.69 22.16
CA PHE A 208 9.12 -2.88 22.74
C PHE A 208 9.46 -2.48 24.19
N HIS A 209 9.97 -3.40 25.01
CA HIS A 209 10.44 -3.08 26.35
C HIS A 209 11.67 -2.16 26.33
N GLU A 210 12.63 -2.40 25.44
CA GLU A 210 13.78 -1.49 25.28
C GLU A 210 13.34 -0.06 24.93
N MET A 211 12.32 0.07 24.08
CA MET A 211 11.72 1.35 23.72
C MET A 211 11.14 2.07 24.97
N LEU A 212 10.42 1.33 25.82
CA LEU A 212 9.86 1.84 27.08
C LEU A 212 10.98 2.25 28.07
N ASP A 213 12.02 1.43 28.22
CA ASP A 213 13.17 1.72 29.09
C ASP A 213 13.88 3.01 28.68
N LYS A 214 13.90 3.30 27.37
CA LYS A 214 14.41 4.56 26.81
C LYS A 214 13.41 5.72 26.90
N ARG A 215 12.28 5.53 27.60
CA ARG A 215 11.22 6.52 27.78
C ARG A 215 10.60 7.02 26.46
N MET A 216 10.66 6.22 25.41
CA MET A 216 9.89 6.47 24.20
C MET A 216 8.46 6.00 24.40
N ILE A 217 7.50 6.82 24.03
CA ILE A 217 6.07 6.52 24.19
C ILE A 217 5.63 5.74 22.96
N PRO A 218 5.20 4.45 23.10
CA PRO A 218 4.63 3.70 21.99
C PRO A 218 3.38 4.39 21.45
N ASN A 219 3.23 4.40 20.14
CA ASN A 219 2.07 4.99 19.48
C ASN A 219 1.14 3.91 18.90
N ALA A 220 0.02 4.34 18.34
CA ALA A 220 -0.97 3.44 17.74
C ALA A 220 -0.36 2.47 16.70
N VAL A 221 0.70 2.86 15.99
CA VAL A 221 1.41 1.99 15.03
C VAL A 221 2.17 0.88 15.76
N THR A 222 2.83 1.19 16.87
CA THR A 222 3.58 0.22 17.70
C THR A 222 2.63 -0.87 18.19
N TYR A 223 1.55 -0.48 18.86
CA TYR A 223 0.54 -1.41 19.40
C TYR A 223 -0.11 -2.25 18.28
N LYS A 224 -0.59 -1.61 17.22
CA LYS A 224 -1.20 -2.31 16.08
C LYS A 224 -0.25 -3.36 15.46
N THR A 225 1.03 -3.03 15.35
CA THR A 225 2.03 -3.93 14.77
C THR A 225 2.24 -5.17 15.65
N LEU A 226 2.35 -4.99 16.96
CA LEU A 226 2.50 -6.07 17.93
C LEU A 226 1.24 -6.92 18.02
N ILE A 227 0.06 -6.32 18.09
CA ILE A 227 -1.24 -7.01 18.08
C ILE A 227 -1.32 -7.93 16.85
N GLY A 228 -1.01 -7.40 15.65
CA GLY A 228 -0.97 -8.20 14.43
C GLY A 228 0.10 -9.30 14.46
N GLY A 229 1.23 -9.05 15.10
CA GLY A 229 2.29 -10.03 15.33
C GLY A 229 1.83 -11.20 16.20
N PHE A 230 1.24 -10.91 17.36
CA PHE A 230 0.68 -11.92 18.26
C PHE A 230 -0.40 -12.77 17.59
N CYS A 231 -1.32 -12.15 16.86
CA CYS A 231 -2.36 -12.88 16.12
C CYS A 231 -1.76 -13.86 15.10
N ARG A 232 -0.71 -13.45 14.37
CA ARG A 232 -0.04 -14.30 13.37
C ARG A 232 0.70 -15.50 13.96
N VAL A 233 1.18 -15.40 15.19
CA VAL A 233 1.87 -16.53 15.87
C VAL A 233 0.92 -17.37 16.72
N GLY A 234 -0.40 -17.13 16.64
CA GLY A 234 -1.40 -17.92 17.37
C GLY A 234 -1.52 -17.55 18.86
N ARG A 235 -1.16 -16.34 19.26
CA ARG A 235 -1.26 -15.85 20.65
C ARG A 235 -2.24 -14.66 20.77
N PRO A 236 -3.50 -14.77 20.32
CA PRO A 236 -4.42 -13.64 20.24
C PRO A 236 -4.89 -13.14 21.61
N VAL A 237 -4.80 -13.96 22.67
CA VAL A 237 -5.10 -13.51 24.05
C VAL A 237 -4.09 -12.46 24.51
N ALA A 238 -2.80 -12.67 24.24
CA ALA A 238 -1.77 -11.66 24.52
C ALA A 238 -1.97 -10.38 23.68
N ALA A 239 -2.53 -10.52 22.48
CA ALA A 239 -2.91 -9.36 21.67
C ALA A 239 -4.08 -8.57 22.28
N LEU A 240 -5.04 -9.24 22.95
CA LEU A 240 -6.12 -8.60 23.72
C LEU A 240 -5.57 -7.82 24.93
N GLU A 241 -4.64 -8.43 25.68
CA GLU A 241 -3.97 -7.75 26.80
C GLU A 241 -3.26 -6.48 26.33
N LEU A 242 -2.59 -6.55 25.19
CA LEU A 242 -1.92 -5.40 24.59
C LEU A 242 -2.90 -4.31 24.10
N LEU A 243 -4.10 -4.68 23.66
CA LEU A 243 -5.16 -3.71 23.34
C LEU A 243 -5.61 -2.96 24.61
N HIS A 244 -5.76 -3.65 25.74
CA HIS A 244 -6.11 -3.03 27.01
C HIS A 244 -4.98 -2.11 27.51
N GLU A 245 -3.72 -2.52 27.36
CA GLU A 245 -2.56 -1.69 27.68
C GLU A 245 -2.52 -0.41 26.84
N MET A 246 -2.78 -0.51 25.53
CA MET A 246 -2.92 0.64 24.63
C MET A 246 -3.97 1.63 25.12
N GLN A 247 -5.14 1.14 25.52
CA GLN A 247 -6.21 1.98 26.06
C GLN A 247 -5.84 2.61 27.40
N ALA A 248 -5.16 1.86 28.28
CA ALA A 248 -4.71 2.34 29.58
C ALA A 248 -3.60 3.41 29.45
N SER A 249 -2.77 3.35 28.41
CA SER A 249 -1.75 4.37 28.11
C SER A 249 -2.31 5.66 27.49
N GLY A 250 -3.63 5.72 27.25
CA GLY A 250 -4.30 6.87 26.63
C GLY A 250 -4.28 6.85 25.11
N GLU A 251 -3.70 5.83 24.49
CA GLU A 251 -3.75 5.64 23.04
C GLU A 251 -5.09 5.03 22.63
N HIS A 252 -5.73 5.64 21.64
CA HIS A 252 -7.04 5.18 21.18
C HIS A 252 -6.93 4.18 20.04
N PRO A 253 -7.42 2.93 20.21
CA PRO A 253 -7.45 1.96 19.12
C PRO A 253 -8.33 2.47 17.97
N ILE A 254 -7.77 2.47 16.77
CA ILE A 254 -8.53 2.74 15.54
C ILE A 254 -9.26 1.49 15.08
N LEU A 255 -10.28 1.64 14.24
CA LEU A 255 -11.09 0.53 13.73
C LEU A 255 -10.25 -0.60 13.12
N GLN A 256 -9.15 -0.23 12.44
CA GLN A 256 -8.20 -1.21 11.87
C GLN A 256 -7.51 -2.09 12.94
N THR A 257 -7.27 -1.56 14.16
CA THR A 257 -6.69 -2.35 15.26
C THR A 257 -7.69 -3.43 15.73
N TYR A 258 -8.96 -3.05 15.87
CA TYR A 258 -10.03 -3.99 16.18
C TYR A 258 -10.22 -5.05 15.08
N ALA A 259 -10.17 -4.64 13.80
CA ALA A 259 -10.27 -5.55 12.65
C ALA A 259 -9.18 -6.64 12.70
N ILE A 260 -7.92 -6.23 12.91
CA ILE A 260 -6.78 -7.17 13.00
C ILE A 260 -6.96 -8.14 14.17
N LEU A 261 -7.42 -7.66 15.31
CA LEU A 261 -7.61 -8.49 16.49
C LEU A 261 -8.79 -9.43 16.35
N LEU A 262 -9.94 -8.97 15.82
CA LEU A 262 -11.10 -9.81 15.52
C LEU A 262 -10.74 -10.94 14.55
N ASP A 263 -10.10 -10.60 13.42
CA ASP A 263 -9.63 -11.58 12.44
C ASP A 263 -8.65 -12.59 13.06
N GLY A 264 -7.72 -12.10 13.89
CA GLY A 264 -6.78 -12.93 14.62
C GLY A 264 -7.44 -13.88 15.62
N LEU A 265 -8.40 -13.40 16.39
CA LEU A 265 -9.16 -14.21 17.35
C LEU A 265 -9.95 -15.30 16.63
N PHE A 266 -10.72 -14.98 15.60
CA PHE A 266 -11.49 -15.93 14.82
C PHE A 266 -10.62 -17.01 14.16
N LYS A 267 -9.54 -16.61 13.49
CA LYS A 267 -8.62 -17.55 12.81
C LYS A 267 -7.91 -18.49 13.76
N ASN A 268 -7.74 -18.10 15.02
CA ASN A 268 -7.12 -18.94 16.03
C ASN A 268 -8.16 -19.67 16.93
N GLY A 269 -9.45 -19.63 16.59
CA GLY A 269 -10.50 -20.38 17.28
C GLY A 269 -11.06 -19.74 18.55
N TYR A 270 -10.67 -18.51 18.87
CA TYR A 270 -11.13 -17.76 20.05
C TYR A 270 -12.44 -17.02 19.74
N PHE A 271 -13.49 -17.81 19.45
CA PHE A 271 -14.75 -17.29 18.96
C PHE A 271 -15.50 -16.46 20.02
N VAL A 272 -15.46 -16.89 21.29
CA VAL A 272 -16.14 -16.20 22.39
C VAL A 272 -15.53 -14.83 22.65
N GLU A 273 -14.22 -14.76 22.69
CA GLU A 273 -13.45 -13.53 22.91
C GLU A 273 -13.64 -12.55 21.74
N ALA A 274 -13.68 -13.07 20.51
CA ALA A 274 -13.96 -12.26 19.33
C ALA A 274 -15.35 -11.63 19.39
N MET A 275 -16.37 -12.41 19.77
CA MET A 275 -17.73 -11.89 19.89
C MET A 275 -17.86 -10.90 21.06
N ALA A 276 -17.17 -11.12 22.17
CA ALA A 276 -17.11 -10.16 23.28
C ALA A 276 -16.47 -8.85 22.85
N LEU A 277 -15.36 -8.90 22.09
CA LEU A 277 -14.71 -7.72 21.53
C LEU A 277 -15.62 -6.96 20.56
N PHE A 278 -16.34 -7.68 19.70
CA PHE A 278 -17.31 -7.07 18.80
C PHE A 278 -18.44 -6.37 19.58
N GLN A 279 -18.96 -7.00 20.66
CA GLN A 279 -19.97 -6.40 21.51
C GLN A 279 -19.45 -5.12 22.20
N GLU A 280 -18.21 -5.14 22.69
CA GLU A 280 -17.53 -3.95 23.24
C GLU A 280 -17.48 -2.80 22.22
N MET A 281 -17.17 -3.09 20.94
CA MET A 281 -17.17 -2.08 19.88
C MET A 281 -18.56 -1.46 19.66
N VAL A 282 -19.61 -2.29 19.70
CA VAL A 282 -21.02 -1.84 19.59
C VAL A 282 -21.40 -0.97 20.79
N ASP A 283 -21.06 -1.39 22.02
CA ASP A 283 -21.36 -0.67 23.24
C ASP A 283 -20.66 0.69 23.31
N LYS A 284 -19.43 0.76 22.77
CA LYS A 284 -18.67 2.00 22.59
C LYS A 284 -19.18 2.87 21.43
N LYS A 285 -20.23 2.44 20.71
CA LYS A 285 -20.82 3.13 19.55
C LYS A 285 -19.81 3.47 18.46
N LEU A 286 -18.85 2.59 18.22
CA LEU A 286 -17.90 2.75 17.11
C LEU A 286 -18.67 2.63 15.78
N GLU A 287 -18.32 3.44 14.81
CA GLU A 287 -18.83 3.33 13.43
C GLU A 287 -18.26 2.09 12.76
N ILE A 288 -18.98 0.98 12.86
CA ILE A 288 -18.55 -0.32 12.34
C ILE A 288 -18.67 -0.31 10.82
N ASP A 289 -17.55 -0.51 10.13
CA ASP A 289 -17.44 -0.49 8.67
C ASP A 289 -17.67 -1.87 8.02
N ILE A 290 -17.63 -1.88 6.68
CA ILE A 290 -17.78 -3.09 5.89
C ILE A 290 -16.67 -4.12 6.15
N VAL A 291 -15.47 -3.69 6.57
CA VAL A 291 -14.35 -4.59 6.85
C VAL A 291 -14.64 -5.47 8.06
N ILE A 292 -15.15 -4.87 9.13
CA ILE A 292 -15.54 -5.62 10.35
C ILE A 292 -16.67 -6.63 10.05
N TYR A 293 -17.71 -6.20 9.32
CA TYR A 293 -18.78 -7.13 8.94
C TYR A 293 -18.27 -8.24 8.03
N THR A 294 -17.34 -7.95 7.12
CA THR A 294 -16.73 -8.96 6.26
C THR A 294 -15.95 -10.01 7.07
N ILE A 295 -15.22 -9.59 8.10
CA ILE A 295 -14.54 -10.51 9.05
C ILE A 295 -15.54 -11.38 9.79
N LEU A 296 -16.65 -10.81 10.27
CA LEU A 296 -17.70 -11.57 10.95
C LEU A 296 -18.35 -12.60 10.02
N ILE A 297 -18.67 -12.22 8.78
CA ILE A 297 -19.26 -13.11 7.79
C ILE A 297 -18.28 -14.25 7.46
N ASP A 298 -16.98 -13.95 7.27
CA ASP A 298 -15.94 -14.96 7.02
C ASP A 298 -15.86 -15.96 8.19
N ALA A 299 -15.83 -15.45 9.42
CA ALA A 299 -15.80 -16.28 10.62
C ALA A 299 -17.03 -17.18 10.74
N MET A 300 -18.25 -16.67 10.44
CA MET A 300 -19.47 -17.44 10.45
C MET A 300 -19.46 -18.54 9.37
N CYS A 301 -19.01 -18.22 8.15
CA CYS A 301 -18.86 -19.20 7.08
C CYS A 301 -17.82 -20.27 7.45
N ALA A 302 -16.69 -19.90 8.03
CA ALA A 302 -15.65 -20.82 8.46
C ALA A 302 -16.13 -21.78 9.56
N ALA A 303 -16.95 -21.26 10.49
CA ALA A 303 -17.55 -22.02 11.58
C ALA A 303 -18.78 -22.88 11.18
N GLY A 304 -19.14 -22.92 9.89
CA GLY A 304 -20.34 -23.65 9.42
C GLY A 304 -21.67 -23.00 9.80
N LYS A 305 -21.67 -21.77 10.30
CA LYS A 305 -22.87 -20.99 10.68
C LYS A 305 -23.40 -20.16 9.51
N LEU A 306 -23.64 -20.82 8.36
CA LEU A 306 -24.00 -20.15 7.12
C LEU A 306 -25.28 -19.32 7.22
N VAL A 307 -26.27 -19.75 8.01
CA VAL A 307 -27.52 -19.00 8.24
C VAL A 307 -27.21 -17.62 8.84
N THR A 308 -26.41 -17.58 9.90
CA THR A 308 -25.98 -16.32 10.51
C THR A 308 -25.14 -15.46 9.57
N ALA A 309 -24.28 -16.07 8.74
CA ALA A 309 -23.53 -15.36 7.73
C ALA A 309 -24.45 -14.66 6.69
N LYS A 310 -25.49 -15.37 6.23
CA LYS A 310 -26.52 -14.81 5.33
C LYS A 310 -27.30 -13.66 6.00
N GLU A 311 -27.69 -13.81 7.24
CA GLU A 311 -28.39 -12.76 8.01
C GLU A 311 -27.52 -11.50 8.13
N LEU A 312 -26.25 -11.65 8.49
CA LEU A 312 -25.30 -10.56 8.56
C LEU A 312 -25.12 -9.89 7.20
N PHE A 313 -24.95 -10.67 6.13
CA PHE A 313 -24.81 -10.17 4.78
C PHE A 313 -26.05 -9.35 4.34
N CYS A 314 -27.25 -9.87 4.56
CA CYS A 314 -28.51 -9.19 4.25
C CYS A 314 -28.69 -7.91 5.08
N SER A 315 -28.19 -7.88 6.31
CA SER A 315 -28.29 -6.70 7.17
C SER A 315 -27.42 -5.53 6.75
N LEU A 316 -26.41 -5.74 5.87
CA LEU A 316 -25.50 -4.68 5.43
C LEU A 316 -26.25 -3.51 4.78
N SER A 317 -27.18 -3.80 3.88
CA SER A 317 -27.96 -2.77 3.18
C SER A 317 -28.82 -1.93 4.14
N THR A 318 -29.41 -2.56 5.16
CA THR A 318 -30.21 -1.85 6.18
C THR A 318 -29.37 -0.95 7.07
N LYS A 319 -28.06 -1.21 7.14
CA LYS A 319 -27.07 -0.41 7.86
C LYS A 319 -26.40 0.64 6.98
N GLY A 320 -26.82 0.77 5.72
CA GLY A 320 -26.22 1.70 4.77
C GLY A 320 -24.84 1.27 4.25
N LEU A 321 -24.45 0.02 4.50
CA LEU A 321 -23.17 -0.54 4.05
C LEU A 321 -23.37 -1.30 2.73
N GLN A 322 -22.48 -1.06 1.76
CA GLN A 322 -22.47 -1.77 0.48
C GLN A 322 -21.46 -2.92 0.53
N PRO A 323 -21.89 -4.17 0.26
CA PRO A 323 -20.97 -5.29 0.09
C PRO A 323 -19.97 -5.02 -1.04
N ASN A 324 -18.70 -5.27 -0.79
CA ASN A 324 -17.65 -5.20 -1.80
C ASN A 324 -17.31 -6.58 -2.38
N ALA A 325 -16.44 -6.65 -3.39
CA ALA A 325 -16.04 -7.91 -4.02
C ALA A 325 -15.53 -8.96 -3.03
N CYS A 326 -14.79 -8.52 -2.00
CA CYS A 326 -14.30 -9.42 -0.93
C CYS A 326 -15.46 -10.03 -0.13
N THR A 327 -16.45 -9.21 0.26
CA THR A 327 -17.63 -9.69 1.02
C THR A 327 -18.44 -10.71 0.20
N TYR A 328 -18.64 -10.45 -1.08
CA TYR A 328 -19.32 -11.40 -1.97
C TYR A 328 -18.52 -12.70 -2.13
N THR A 329 -17.22 -12.62 -2.36
CA THR A 329 -16.33 -13.79 -2.53
C THR A 329 -16.33 -14.69 -1.29
N ILE A 330 -16.36 -14.10 -0.09
CA ILE A 330 -16.49 -14.85 1.15
C ILE A 330 -17.83 -15.61 1.22
N MET A 331 -18.93 -14.96 0.84
CA MET A 331 -20.23 -15.62 0.77
C MET A 331 -20.26 -16.73 -0.27
N PHE A 332 -19.67 -16.54 -1.47
CA PHE A 332 -19.53 -17.61 -2.49
C PHE A 332 -18.78 -18.80 -1.91
N LYS A 333 -17.67 -18.56 -1.22
CA LYS A 333 -16.86 -19.60 -0.59
C LYS A 333 -17.64 -20.35 0.48
N GLY A 334 -18.40 -19.64 1.32
CA GLY A 334 -19.26 -20.25 2.34
C GLY A 334 -20.37 -21.08 1.72
N LEU A 335 -21.06 -20.57 0.69
CA LEU A 335 -22.14 -21.28 -0.03
C LEU A 335 -21.63 -22.53 -0.74
N CYS A 336 -20.52 -22.40 -1.49
CA CYS A 336 -19.91 -23.53 -2.19
C CYS A 336 -19.44 -24.64 -1.22
N LYS A 337 -18.89 -24.27 -0.08
CA LYS A 337 -18.45 -25.23 0.94
C LYS A 337 -19.60 -26.09 1.46
N GLU A 338 -20.80 -25.53 1.56
CA GLU A 338 -22.01 -26.25 2.01
C GLU A 338 -22.80 -26.89 0.82
N GLY A 339 -22.26 -26.87 -0.39
CA GLY A 339 -22.91 -27.44 -1.59
C GLY A 339 -24.06 -26.62 -2.16
N LEU A 340 -24.23 -25.37 -1.73
CA LEU A 340 -25.29 -24.48 -2.19
C LEU A 340 -24.84 -23.69 -3.42
N THR A 341 -24.38 -24.39 -4.44
CA THR A 341 -23.81 -23.83 -5.67
C THR A 341 -24.81 -22.97 -6.45
N ASN A 342 -26.10 -23.35 -6.45
CA ASN A 342 -27.17 -22.56 -7.09
C ASN A 342 -27.29 -21.18 -6.46
N GLU A 343 -27.32 -21.11 -5.13
CA GLU A 343 -27.40 -19.83 -4.43
C GLU A 343 -26.14 -18.98 -4.62
N ALA A 344 -24.97 -19.61 -4.76
CA ALA A 344 -23.73 -18.91 -5.05
C ALA A 344 -23.76 -18.26 -6.43
N CYS A 345 -24.27 -18.96 -7.46
CA CYS A 345 -24.43 -18.41 -8.80
C CYS A 345 -25.47 -17.27 -8.85
N GLU A 346 -26.62 -17.43 -8.19
CA GLU A 346 -27.62 -16.36 -8.08
C GLU A 346 -27.06 -15.13 -7.38
N LEU A 347 -26.22 -15.32 -6.37
CA LEU A 347 -25.58 -14.23 -5.66
C LEU A 347 -24.55 -13.50 -6.54
N LEU A 348 -23.86 -14.21 -7.47
CA LEU A 348 -22.96 -13.61 -8.45
C LEU A 348 -23.72 -12.70 -9.43
N GLU A 349 -24.92 -13.13 -9.88
CA GLU A 349 -25.78 -12.30 -10.72
C GLU A 349 -26.24 -11.04 -9.96
N LYS A 350 -26.65 -11.18 -8.70
CA LYS A 350 -27.04 -10.06 -7.84
C LYS A 350 -25.88 -9.10 -7.59
N MET A 351 -24.63 -9.59 -7.47
CA MET A 351 -23.44 -8.76 -7.34
C MET A 351 -23.32 -7.78 -8.51
N ASN A 352 -23.48 -8.30 -9.74
CA ASN A 352 -23.43 -7.48 -10.94
C ASN A 352 -24.59 -6.46 -10.99
N GLY A 353 -25.79 -6.88 -10.62
CA GLY A 353 -26.99 -6.02 -10.57
C GLY A 353 -26.88 -4.89 -9.53
N ASN A 354 -26.12 -5.09 -8.46
CA ASN A 354 -25.88 -4.10 -7.42
C ASN A 354 -24.69 -3.14 -7.71
N GLY A 355 -24.14 -3.17 -8.93
CA GLY A 355 -23.05 -2.30 -9.34
C GLY A 355 -21.66 -2.71 -8.82
N CYS A 356 -21.54 -3.88 -8.18
CA CYS A 356 -20.27 -4.46 -7.80
C CYS A 356 -19.86 -5.48 -8.87
N LEU A 357 -18.92 -5.10 -9.74
CA LEU A 357 -18.49 -5.99 -10.82
C LEU A 357 -17.70 -7.18 -10.28
N PRO A 358 -18.06 -8.43 -10.66
CA PRO A 358 -17.27 -9.60 -10.35
C PRO A 358 -15.86 -9.51 -10.93
N ASP A 359 -14.87 -9.88 -10.13
CA ASP A 359 -13.46 -9.92 -10.49
C ASP A 359 -12.97 -11.36 -10.75
N SER A 360 -11.70 -11.51 -11.10
CA SER A 360 -11.08 -12.83 -11.32
C SER A 360 -11.23 -13.75 -10.12
N VAL A 361 -11.17 -13.21 -8.87
CA VAL A 361 -11.28 -14.02 -7.64
C VAL A 361 -12.69 -14.53 -7.46
N SER A 362 -13.72 -13.71 -7.77
CA SER A 362 -15.13 -14.09 -7.72
C SER A 362 -15.42 -15.26 -8.65
N TYR A 363 -15.02 -15.18 -9.92
CA TYR A 363 -15.22 -16.27 -10.91
C TYR A 363 -14.46 -17.53 -10.49
N ASN A 364 -13.17 -17.43 -10.15
CA ASN A 364 -12.38 -18.59 -9.73
C ASN A 364 -13.01 -19.29 -8.52
N THR A 365 -13.56 -18.55 -7.55
CA THR A 365 -14.20 -19.13 -6.36
C THR A 365 -15.47 -19.93 -6.73
N ILE A 366 -16.32 -19.40 -7.59
CA ILE A 366 -17.53 -20.09 -8.07
C ILE A 366 -17.16 -21.34 -8.87
N ILE A 367 -16.21 -21.22 -9.82
CA ILE A 367 -15.74 -22.35 -10.65
C ILE A 367 -15.18 -23.46 -9.76
N GLN A 368 -14.34 -23.14 -8.78
CA GLN A 368 -13.81 -24.11 -7.83
C GLN A 368 -14.93 -24.79 -7.03
N GLY A 369 -15.93 -24.03 -6.59
CA GLY A 369 -17.09 -24.59 -5.88
C GLY A 369 -17.89 -25.54 -6.75
N LEU A 370 -18.18 -25.20 -8.00
CA LEU A 370 -18.87 -26.06 -8.96
C LEU A 370 -18.08 -27.36 -9.24
N LEU A 371 -16.77 -27.25 -9.44
CA LEU A 371 -15.89 -28.40 -9.68
C LEU A 371 -15.79 -29.32 -8.45
N GLN A 372 -15.80 -28.79 -7.23
CA GLN A 372 -15.80 -29.58 -6.00
C GLN A 372 -17.08 -30.40 -5.80
N HIS A 373 -18.18 -29.98 -6.41
CA HIS A 373 -19.47 -30.65 -6.34
C HIS A 373 -19.86 -31.40 -7.63
N ASP A 374 -18.86 -31.71 -8.48
CA ASP A 374 -19.03 -32.47 -9.75
C ASP A 374 -19.97 -31.79 -10.79
N GLU A 375 -20.22 -30.46 -10.63
CA GLU A 375 -21.07 -29.69 -11.59
C GLU A 375 -20.22 -29.18 -12.77
N THR A 376 -19.58 -30.09 -13.47
CA THR A 376 -18.57 -29.81 -14.50
C THR A 376 -19.09 -28.95 -15.66
N SER A 377 -20.32 -29.23 -16.13
CA SER A 377 -20.92 -28.48 -17.26
C SER A 377 -21.10 -27.00 -16.95
N ARG A 378 -21.57 -26.68 -15.73
CA ARG A 378 -21.73 -25.29 -15.28
C ARG A 378 -20.39 -24.63 -15.03
N ALA A 379 -19.43 -25.38 -14.50
CA ALA A 379 -18.07 -24.85 -14.30
C ALA A 379 -17.46 -24.38 -15.62
N VAL A 380 -17.63 -25.13 -16.71
CA VAL A 380 -17.18 -24.75 -18.05
C VAL A 380 -17.87 -23.48 -18.54
N GLU A 381 -19.19 -23.37 -18.38
CA GLU A 381 -19.94 -22.15 -18.72
C GLU A 381 -19.38 -20.91 -18.01
N TYR A 382 -19.07 -21.01 -16.69
CA TYR A 382 -18.48 -19.91 -15.95
C TYR A 382 -17.01 -19.64 -16.32
N ILE A 383 -16.25 -20.63 -16.78
CA ILE A 383 -14.91 -20.43 -17.33
C ILE A 383 -15.01 -19.62 -18.63
N GLU A 384 -15.96 -19.94 -19.53
CA GLU A 384 -16.20 -19.19 -20.77
C GLU A 384 -16.52 -17.72 -20.46
N ILE A 385 -17.47 -17.49 -19.55
CA ILE A 385 -17.84 -16.13 -19.12
C ILE A 385 -16.64 -15.38 -18.55
N MET A 386 -15.80 -16.04 -17.75
CA MET A 386 -14.60 -15.46 -17.16
C MET A 386 -13.58 -15.03 -18.23
N VAL A 387 -13.33 -15.91 -19.23
CA VAL A 387 -12.41 -15.65 -20.34
C VAL A 387 -12.93 -14.53 -21.24
N ASP A 388 -14.22 -14.52 -21.57
CA ASP A 388 -14.86 -13.46 -22.38
C ASP A 388 -14.74 -12.08 -21.71
N LYS A 389 -14.70 -12.05 -20.37
CA LYS A 389 -14.46 -10.82 -19.60
C LYS A 389 -12.97 -10.47 -19.46
N GLY A 390 -12.07 -11.23 -20.08
CA GLY A 390 -10.63 -10.98 -20.05
C GLY A 390 -9.91 -11.44 -18.79
N PHE A 391 -10.54 -12.31 -17.98
CA PHE A 391 -9.92 -12.89 -16.79
C PHE A 391 -9.33 -14.27 -17.10
N SER A 392 -8.38 -14.73 -16.26
CA SER A 392 -7.73 -16.05 -16.37
C SER A 392 -7.96 -16.89 -15.12
N ALA A 393 -7.96 -18.20 -15.31
CA ALA A 393 -7.96 -19.18 -14.21
C ALA A 393 -6.69 -19.02 -13.36
N ASN A 394 -6.86 -19.08 -12.06
CA ASN A 394 -5.72 -19.15 -11.14
C ASN A 394 -5.15 -20.59 -11.09
N GLU A 395 -3.98 -20.76 -10.47
CA GLU A 395 -3.29 -22.04 -10.38
C GLU A 395 -4.19 -23.16 -9.84
N THR A 396 -4.96 -22.88 -8.78
CA THR A 396 -5.88 -23.87 -8.16
C THR A 396 -6.98 -24.30 -9.13
N THR A 397 -7.63 -23.35 -9.81
CA THR A 397 -8.69 -23.63 -10.78
C THR A 397 -8.13 -24.41 -11.97
N ALA A 398 -6.97 -23.99 -12.49
CA ALA A 398 -6.28 -24.67 -13.58
C ALA A 398 -5.92 -26.12 -13.20
N THR A 399 -5.40 -26.35 -12.01
CA THR A 399 -5.06 -27.70 -11.50
C THR A 399 -6.32 -28.58 -11.43
N MET A 400 -7.42 -28.09 -10.85
CA MET A 400 -8.68 -28.84 -10.75
C MET A 400 -9.23 -29.22 -12.13
N VAL A 401 -9.15 -28.30 -13.09
CA VAL A 401 -9.58 -28.55 -14.47
C VAL A 401 -8.70 -29.61 -15.15
N ILE A 402 -7.37 -29.54 -14.98
CA ILE A 402 -6.43 -30.54 -15.52
C ILE A 402 -6.69 -31.93 -14.91
N GLU A 403 -6.92 -32.01 -13.60
CA GLU A 403 -7.24 -33.27 -12.91
C GLU A 403 -8.51 -33.91 -13.47
N LEU A 404 -9.55 -33.11 -13.75
CA LEU A 404 -10.79 -33.60 -14.38
C LEU A 404 -10.58 -34.12 -15.80
N LEU A 405 -9.76 -33.43 -16.60
CA LEU A 405 -9.39 -33.84 -17.94
C LEU A 405 -8.62 -35.18 -17.92
N CYS A 406 -7.66 -35.35 -16.98
CA CYS A 406 -6.88 -36.56 -16.83
C CYS A 406 -7.72 -37.74 -16.33
N ALA A 407 -8.74 -37.50 -15.52
CA ALA A 407 -9.60 -38.54 -14.96
C ALA A 407 -10.64 -39.08 -15.96
N ASN A 408 -10.66 -38.61 -17.22
CA ASN A 408 -11.67 -38.96 -18.26
C ASN A 408 -13.14 -38.77 -17.82
N LYS A 409 -13.38 -37.92 -16.83
CA LYS A 409 -14.71 -37.58 -16.31
C LYS A 409 -15.38 -36.44 -17.08
N VAL A 410 -14.78 -36.03 -18.19
CA VAL A 410 -15.23 -34.87 -18.98
C VAL A 410 -15.88 -35.33 -20.26
N ASP A 411 -17.05 -34.79 -20.55
CA ASP A 411 -17.80 -35.06 -21.75
C ASP A 411 -17.00 -34.66 -23.00
N LYS A 412 -17.22 -35.34 -24.15
CA LYS A 412 -16.45 -35.12 -25.37
C LYS A 412 -16.46 -33.66 -25.83
N THR A 413 -17.56 -32.96 -25.60
CA THR A 413 -17.77 -31.53 -25.93
C THR A 413 -16.80 -30.62 -25.16
N ILE A 414 -16.57 -30.93 -23.88
CA ILE A 414 -15.69 -30.15 -22.99
C ILE A 414 -14.23 -30.38 -23.36
N ARG A 415 -13.89 -31.61 -23.79
CA ARG A 415 -12.55 -31.94 -24.26
C ARG A 415 -12.19 -31.22 -25.58
N GLU A 416 -13.12 -31.17 -26.54
CA GLU A 416 -12.96 -30.41 -27.78
C GLU A 416 -12.84 -28.89 -27.54
N TRP A 417 -13.50 -28.41 -26.51
CA TRP A 417 -13.40 -27.00 -26.11
C TRP A 417 -12.03 -26.66 -25.52
N PHE A 418 -11.49 -27.52 -24.65
CA PHE A 418 -10.13 -27.33 -24.10
C PHE A 418 -9.02 -27.43 -25.14
N GLU A 419 -9.19 -28.33 -26.16
CA GLU A 419 -8.26 -28.43 -27.29
C GLU A 419 -8.26 -27.19 -28.19
N LYS A 420 -9.30 -26.35 -28.12
CA LYS A 420 -9.37 -25.05 -28.82
C LYS A 420 -8.80 -23.89 -28.04
N LEU A 421 -8.62 -24.03 -26.72
CA LEU A 421 -8.14 -23.00 -25.81
C LEU A 421 -6.62 -23.10 -25.59
N LEU A 422 -6.02 -24.28 -25.84
CA LEU A 422 -4.57 -24.54 -25.84
C LEU A 422 -4.00 -24.31 -27.24
#